data_e68b58d87f5dec1d922509699ee18e02
#
_entry.id   e68b58d87f5dec1d922509699ee18e02
#
_cell.length_a   1.000
_cell.length_b   1.000
_cell.length_c   1.000
_cell.angle_alpha   90.00
_cell.angle_beta   90.00
_cell.angle_gamma   90.00
#
_symmetry.space_group_name_H-M   'P 1'
#
loop_
_entity.id
_entity.type
_entity.pdbx_description
1 polymer ?
#
loop_
_entity_poly.entity_id
_entity_poly.type
_entity_poly.pdbx_seq_one_letter_code
_entity_poly.pdbx_strand_id
1 'polypeptide(L)'
;ASVRVDEGRWSFNGSAELSVPGLSQASIAIRQGEGGLELAGDVALATNPAIRSGTLHVECAQTDGEWKVAASGTAQPAIPGVDAELAVTYADGAFDARFSGAFRRGMLSGQLSVGATNRAVAADGSPGGPPSAPDAPIVVYGSGSATVRIAPWLQGSAGLRVAPDGELTVSGEIALPASLEIFSRLEYDKRLFGMST
;
A
#
# COMPACT_ATOMS: atom_id res chain seq x y z
N ALA A 1 -9.88 -15.87 29.94
CA ALA A 1 -8.54 -16.41 30.20
C ALA A 1 -8.64 -17.85 30.67
N SER A 2 -7.73 -18.71 30.25
CA SER A 2 -7.62 -20.10 30.71
C SER A 2 -6.14 -20.44 30.96
N VAL A 3 -5.91 -21.23 31.99
CA VAL A 3 -4.60 -21.77 32.32
C VAL A 3 -4.70 -23.29 32.29
N ARG A 4 -3.78 -23.94 31.62
CA ARG A 4 -3.67 -25.39 31.57
C ARG A 4 -2.29 -25.81 32.03
N VAL A 5 -2.24 -26.83 32.87
CA VAL A 5 -0.99 -27.48 33.28
C VAL A 5 -1.06 -28.91 32.82
N ASP A 6 -0.14 -29.33 32.00
CA ASP A 6 -0.03 -30.68 31.48
C ASP A 6 1.41 -31.17 31.61
N GLU A 7 1.62 -32.29 32.30
CA GLU A 7 2.95 -32.87 32.59
C GLU A 7 4.01 -31.87 33.12
N GLY A 8 3.58 -30.93 33.97
CA GLY A 8 4.43 -29.89 34.55
C GLY A 8 4.74 -28.71 33.65
N ARG A 9 4.13 -28.65 32.46
CA ARG A 9 4.22 -27.51 31.52
C ARG A 9 3.01 -26.62 31.66
N TRP A 10 3.27 -25.32 31.63
CA TRP A 10 2.24 -24.30 31.75
C TRP A 10 1.84 -23.81 30.35
N SER A 11 0.56 -23.74 30.09
CA SER A 11 0.02 -22.98 28.98
C SER A 11 -0.99 -21.97 29.48
N PHE A 12 -0.93 -20.75 28.96
CA PHE A 12 -1.84 -19.66 29.28
C PHE A 12 -2.47 -19.13 27.98
N ASN A 13 -3.79 -18.96 27.99
CA ASN A 13 -4.53 -18.29 26.95
C ASN A 13 -5.42 -17.25 27.57
N GLY A 14 -5.28 -16.00 27.13
CA GLY A 14 -6.10 -14.88 27.56
C GLY A 14 -6.44 -13.97 26.39
N SER A 15 -7.63 -13.40 26.43
CA SER A 15 -8.00 -12.32 25.53
C SER A 15 -8.77 -11.24 26.28
N ALA A 16 -8.63 -10.02 25.83
CA ALA A 16 -9.35 -8.86 26.34
C ALA A 16 -9.81 -7.99 25.18
N GLU A 17 -11.03 -7.49 25.28
CA GLU A 17 -11.53 -6.41 24.42
C GLU A 17 -11.27 -5.08 25.11
N LEU A 18 -10.82 -4.10 24.36
CA LEU A 18 -10.49 -2.79 24.85
C LEU A 18 -11.44 -1.75 24.24
N SER A 19 -11.94 -0.85 25.08
CA SER A 19 -12.69 0.31 24.60
C SER A 19 -11.77 1.53 24.55
N VAL A 20 -11.37 1.91 23.34
CA VAL A 20 -10.46 3.04 23.11
C VAL A 20 -11.14 4.07 22.21
N PRO A 21 -11.15 5.36 22.58
CA PRO A 21 -11.71 6.41 21.73
C PRO A 21 -11.05 6.42 20.34
N GLY A 22 -11.87 6.48 19.28
CA GLY A 22 -11.39 6.45 17.90
C GLY A 22 -11.22 5.05 17.29
N LEU A 23 -11.43 3.99 18.07
CA LEU A 23 -11.49 2.62 17.58
C LEU A 23 -12.93 2.11 17.64
N SER A 24 -13.31 1.34 16.63
CA SER A 24 -14.60 0.61 16.64
C SER A 24 -14.47 -0.74 17.34
N GLN A 25 -13.26 -1.31 17.32
CA GLN A 25 -12.92 -2.55 18.00
C GLN A 25 -11.44 -2.58 18.32
N ALA A 26 -11.09 -3.09 19.48
CA ALA A 26 -9.72 -3.43 19.83
C ALA A 26 -9.70 -4.69 20.69
N SER A 27 -8.85 -5.63 20.36
CA SER A 27 -8.66 -6.86 21.11
C SER A 27 -7.18 -7.19 21.27
N ILE A 28 -6.84 -7.81 22.39
CA ILE A 28 -5.50 -8.34 22.64
C ILE A 28 -5.67 -9.81 23.06
N ALA A 29 -4.89 -10.67 22.46
CA ALA A 29 -4.76 -12.07 22.82
C ALA A 29 -3.32 -12.36 23.30
N ILE A 30 -3.20 -13.14 24.34
CA ILE A 30 -1.92 -13.59 24.89
C ILE A 30 -1.97 -15.10 24.92
N ARG A 31 -0.96 -15.73 24.38
CA ARG A 31 -0.76 -17.19 24.42
C ARG A 31 0.63 -17.50 24.92
N GLN A 32 0.74 -18.42 25.82
CA GLN A 32 2.01 -18.98 26.27
C GLN A 32 1.93 -20.49 26.21
N GLY A 33 2.86 -21.11 25.52
CA GLY A 33 2.95 -22.55 25.32
C GLY A 33 4.40 -23.00 25.18
N GLU A 34 4.60 -24.20 24.65
CA GLU A 34 5.92 -24.77 24.43
C GLU A 34 6.79 -23.96 23.47
N GLY A 35 6.18 -23.24 22.53
CA GLY A 35 6.85 -22.37 21.56
C GLY A 35 7.29 -21.00 22.08
N GLY A 36 6.91 -20.65 23.31
CA GLY A 36 7.19 -19.34 23.89
C GLY A 36 5.94 -18.50 24.15
N LEU A 37 6.13 -17.20 24.28
CA LEU A 37 5.08 -16.21 24.49
C LEU A 37 4.67 -15.58 23.16
N GLU A 38 3.38 -15.61 22.88
CA GLU A 38 2.76 -14.95 21.72
C GLU A 38 1.77 -13.89 22.20
N LEU A 39 1.85 -12.72 21.60
CA LEU A 39 0.92 -11.60 21.78
C LEU A 39 0.34 -11.27 20.41
N ALA A 40 -0.98 -11.19 20.31
CA ALA A 40 -1.66 -10.74 19.11
C ALA A 40 -2.63 -9.60 19.46
N GLY A 41 -2.68 -8.59 18.62
CA GLY A 41 -3.58 -7.46 18.78
C GLY A 41 -4.29 -7.15 17.47
N ASP A 42 -5.60 -7.00 17.54
CA ASP A 42 -6.46 -6.59 16.43
C ASP A 42 -7.13 -5.28 16.75
N VAL A 43 -7.05 -4.35 15.82
CA VAL A 43 -7.65 -3.02 15.95
C VAL A 43 -8.45 -2.71 14.70
N ALA A 44 -9.69 -2.24 14.87
CA ALA A 44 -10.47 -1.64 13.81
C ALA A 44 -10.69 -0.16 14.11
N LEU A 45 -10.39 0.70 13.14
CA LEU A 45 -10.56 2.14 13.25
C LEU A 45 -12.03 2.53 13.15
N ALA A 46 -12.49 3.45 13.97
CA ALA A 46 -13.81 4.02 13.79
C ALA A 46 -13.85 4.94 12.57
N THR A 47 -14.94 4.87 11.82
CA THR A 47 -15.19 5.77 10.69
C THR A 47 -15.19 7.22 11.19
N ASN A 48 -14.47 8.07 10.48
CA ASN A 48 -14.38 9.50 10.74
C ASN A 48 -14.27 10.28 9.41
N PRO A 49 -14.25 11.61 9.40
CA PRO A 49 -14.18 12.39 8.16
C PRO A 49 -12.95 12.13 7.29
N ALA A 50 -11.86 11.61 7.85
CA ALA A 50 -10.62 11.33 7.15
C ALA A 50 -10.46 9.86 6.74
N ILE A 51 -11.15 8.93 7.42
CA ILE A 51 -11.01 7.48 7.24
C ILE A 51 -12.39 6.83 7.18
N ARG A 52 -12.65 6.06 6.13
CA ARG A 52 -13.89 5.26 5.98
C ARG A 52 -13.84 3.99 6.80
N SER A 53 -12.70 3.30 6.75
CA SER A 53 -12.43 2.07 7.50
C SER A 53 -10.93 1.87 7.64
N GLY A 54 -10.53 1.05 8.59
CA GLY A 54 -9.14 0.62 8.71
C GLY A 54 -9.02 -0.50 9.73
N THR A 55 -8.04 -1.36 9.52
CA THR A 55 -7.68 -2.45 10.44
C THR A 55 -6.19 -2.48 10.65
N LEU A 56 -5.77 -2.86 11.83
CA LEU A 56 -4.37 -3.12 12.17
C LEU A 56 -4.31 -4.42 12.96
N HIS A 57 -3.45 -5.31 12.53
CA HIS A 57 -3.11 -6.55 13.19
C HIS A 57 -1.64 -6.50 13.58
N VAL A 58 -1.31 -6.85 14.81
CA VAL A 58 0.07 -6.90 15.31
C VAL A 58 0.27 -8.24 16.01
N GLU A 59 1.34 -8.89 15.69
CA GLU A 59 1.80 -10.12 16.33
C GLU A 59 3.21 -9.93 16.89
N CYS A 60 3.42 -10.40 18.10
CA CYS A 60 4.74 -10.50 18.72
C CYS A 60 4.90 -11.91 19.24
N ALA A 61 5.92 -12.62 18.80
CA ALA A 61 6.24 -13.96 19.26
C ALA A 61 7.68 -14.00 19.79
N GLN A 62 7.87 -14.67 20.91
CA GLN A 62 9.19 -14.96 21.45
C GLN A 62 9.56 -16.37 21.07
N THR A 63 10.59 -16.54 20.24
CA THR A 63 11.14 -17.83 19.82
C THR A 63 12.61 -17.86 20.14
N ASP A 64 13.06 -18.87 20.89
CA ASP A 64 14.46 -19.04 21.30
C ASP A 64 15.06 -17.81 22.03
N GLY A 65 14.23 -17.08 22.78
CA GLY A 65 14.62 -15.89 23.52
C GLY A 65 14.64 -14.59 22.69
N GLU A 66 14.43 -14.67 21.38
CA GLU A 66 14.33 -13.52 20.50
C GLU A 66 12.87 -13.14 20.22
N TRP A 67 12.59 -11.84 20.20
CA TRP A 67 11.28 -11.32 19.84
C TRP A 67 11.18 -11.08 18.34
N LYS A 68 10.17 -11.69 17.73
CA LYS A 68 9.75 -11.40 16.35
C LYS A 68 8.48 -10.60 16.37
N VAL A 69 8.45 -9.53 15.60
CA VAL A 69 7.30 -8.63 15.49
C VAL A 69 6.83 -8.61 14.06
N ALA A 70 5.55 -8.88 13.87
CA ALA A 70 4.87 -8.70 12.60
C ALA A 70 3.67 -7.76 12.78
N ALA A 71 3.43 -6.92 11.81
CA ALA A 71 2.26 -6.04 11.78
C ALA A 71 1.73 -5.92 10.37
N SER A 72 0.42 -5.91 10.22
CA SER A 72 -0.24 -5.63 8.96
C SER A 72 -1.46 -4.77 9.17
N GLY A 73 -1.73 -3.87 8.25
CA GLY A 73 -2.88 -2.98 8.37
C GLY A 73 -3.34 -2.47 7.03
N THR A 74 -4.62 -2.15 6.97
CA THR A 74 -5.24 -1.48 5.82
C THR A 74 -6.05 -0.30 6.30
N ALA A 75 -6.15 0.73 5.47
CA ALA A 75 -7.03 1.85 5.72
C ALA A 75 -7.61 2.36 4.39
N GLN A 76 -8.87 2.79 4.44
CA GLN A 76 -9.54 3.44 3.31
C GLN A 76 -9.70 4.93 3.63
N PRO A 77 -8.84 5.81 3.08
CA PRO A 77 -8.97 7.25 3.25
C PRO A 77 -10.29 7.77 2.67
N ALA A 78 -10.91 8.72 3.36
CA ALA A 78 -12.15 9.35 2.91
C ALA A 78 -11.87 10.54 1.98
N ILE A 79 -11.24 10.29 0.83
CA ILE A 79 -10.94 11.32 -0.16
C ILE A 79 -12.16 11.48 -1.09
N PRO A 80 -12.77 12.68 -1.19
CA PRO A 80 -13.93 12.88 -2.05
C PRO A 80 -13.64 12.59 -3.52
N GLY A 81 -14.43 11.68 -4.12
CA GLY A 81 -14.31 11.30 -5.53
C GLY A 81 -13.12 10.39 -5.84
N VAL A 82 -12.41 9.89 -4.83
CA VAL A 82 -11.33 8.93 -4.97
C VAL A 82 -11.67 7.67 -4.19
N ASP A 83 -11.52 6.53 -4.83
CA ASP A 83 -11.51 5.23 -4.17
C ASP A 83 -10.06 4.90 -3.85
N ALA A 84 -9.71 4.93 -2.57
CA ALA A 84 -8.32 4.84 -2.12
C ALA A 84 -8.16 3.81 -1.01
N GLU A 85 -7.03 3.11 -1.05
CA GLU A 85 -6.61 2.15 -0.03
C GLU A 85 -5.14 2.37 0.31
N LEU A 86 -4.83 2.30 1.59
CA LEU A 86 -3.49 2.23 2.15
C LEU A 86 -3.32 0.86 2.80
N ALA A 87 -2.28 0.14 2.42
CA ALA A 87 -1.86 -1.11 3.05
C ALA A 87 -0.44 -0.96 3.60
N VAL A 88 -0.20 -1.51 4.77
CA VAL A 88 1.12 -1.50 5.43
C VAL A 88 1.40 -2.89 5.97
N THR A 89 2.60 -3.38 5.77
CA THR A 89 3.11 -4.61 6.38
C THR A 89 4.49 -4.40 6.95
N TYR A 90 4.73 -5.04 8.07
CA TYR A 90 6.03 -5.11 8.72
C TYR A 90 6.26 -6.52 9.23
N ALA A 91 7.38 -7.12 8.94
CA ALA A 91 7.77 -8.42 9.48
C ALA A 91 9.29 -8.59 9.38
N ASP A 92 9.92 -9.05 10.46
CA ASP A 92 11.35 -9.36 10.51
C ASP A 92 12.26 -8.23 9.97
N GLY A 93 11.95 -6.98 10.34
CA GLY A 93 12.68 -5.80 9.86
C GLY A 93 12.30 -5.33 8.45
N ALA A 94 11.48 -6.10 7.73
CA ALA A 94 10.98 -5.73 6.42
C ALA A 94 9.74 -4.84 6.55
N PHE A 95 9.79 -3.67 5.94
CA PHE A 95 8.69 -2.71 5.85
C PHE A 95 8.21 -2.59 4.42
N ASP A 96 6.91 -2.58 4.24
CA ASP A 96 6.24 -2.30 2.97
C ASP A 96 4.96 -1.51 3.22
N ALA A 97 4.82 -0.37 2.55
CA ALA A 97 3.61 0.43 2.55
C ALA A 97 3.19 0.70 1.11
N ARG A 98 1.91 0.56 0.81
CA ARG A 98 1.36 0.81 -0.51
C ARG A 98 0.07 1.62 -0.40
N PHE A 99 0.04 2.72 -1.10
CA PHE A 99 -1.16 3.49 -1.36
C PHE A 99 -1.61 3.22 -2.80
N SER A 100 -2.89 2.92 -2.98
CA SER A 100 -3.54 2.87 -4.28
C SER A 100 -4.78 3.75 -4.27
N GLY A 101 -5.03 4.42 -5.39
CA GLY A 101 -6.19 5.27 -5.53
C GLY A 101 -6.69 5.31 -6.97
N ALA A 102 -8.00 5.30 -7.14
CA ALA A 102 -8.65 5.46 -8.42
C ALA A 102 -9.70 6.57 -8.34
N PHE A 103 -9.81 7.36 -9.38
CA PHE A 103 -10.81 8.42 -9.45
C PHE A 103 -11.51 8.43 -10.81
N ARG A 104 -12.75 8.88 -10.78
CA ARG A 104 -13.54 9.15 -11.98
C ARG A 104 -14.40 10.38 -11.76
N ARG A 105 -14.20 11.40 -12.57
CA ARG A 105 -14.97 12.65 -12.47
C ARG A 105 -15.27 13.17 -13.87
N GLY A 106 -16.50 12.97 -14.32
CA GLY A 106 -16.93 13.38 -15.66
C GLY A 106 -16.11 12.67 -16.75
N MET A 107 -15.40 13.45 -17.56
CA MET A 107 -14.56 12.96 -18.65
C MET A 107 -13.15 12.52 -18.20
N LEU A 108 -12.78 12.78 -16.95
CA LEU A 108 -11.48 12.46 -16.40
C LEU A 108 -11.56 11.22 -15.52
N SER A 109 -10.66 10.27 -15.74
CA SER A 109 -10.43 9.12 -14.87
C SER A 109 -8.93 8.89 -14.70
N GLY A 110 -8.55 8.27 -13.61
CA GLY A 110 -7.15 7.95 -13.39
C GLY A 110 -6.97 7.01 -12.22
N GLN A 111 -5.75 6.54 -12.09
CA GLN A 111 -5.29 5.70 -11.00
C GLN A 111 -3.89 6.11 -10.56
N LEU A 112 -3.60 5.91 -9.30
CA LEU A 112 -2.30 6.17 -8.67
C LEU A 112 -1.96 4.99 -7.77
N SER A 113 -0.72 4.54 -7.85
CA SER A 113 -0.14 3.59 -6.91
C SER A 113 1.22 4.13 -6.45
N VAL A 114 1.39 4.28 -5.15
CA VAL A 114 2.66 4.70 -4.54
C VAL A 114 3.02 3.67 -3.48
N GLY A 115 4.26 3.22 -3.49
CA GLY A 115 4.82 2.31 -2.51
C GLY A 115 6.04 2.89 -1.83
N ALA A 116 6.29 2.44 -0.61
CA ALA A 116 7.50 2.72 0.16
C ALA A 116 7.94 1.42 0.84
N THR A 117 9.19 1.03 0.66
CA THR A 117 9.71 -0.24 1.17
C THR A 117 11.19 -0.16 1.46
N ASN A 118 11.67 -0.95 2.41
CA ASN A 118 13.10 -1.19 2.63
C ASN A 118 13.56 -2.53 2.02
N ARG A 119 12.68 -3.22 1.27
CA ARG A 119 13.01 -4.43 0.51
C ARG A 119 13.65 -4.06 -0.82
N ALA A 120 14.37 -5.00 -1.40
CA ALA A 120 14.81 -4.86 -2.79
C ALA A 120 13.58 -4.73 -3.71
N VAL A 121 13.63 -3.80 -4.65
CA VAL A 121 12.55 -3.56 -5.60
C VAL A 121 13.00 -4.06 -6.97
N ALA A 122 12.18 -4.93 -7.57
CA ALA A 122 12.43 -5.46 -8.90
C ALA A 122 12.22 -4.39 -9.99
N ALA A 123 12.72 -4.64 -11.18
CA ALA A 123 12.62 -3.70 -12.32
C ALA A 123 11.17 -3.37 -12.72
N ASP A 124 10.21 -4.23 -12.39
CA ASP A 124 8.77 -4.01 -12.59
C ASP A 124 8.12 -3.13 -11.50
N GLY A 125 8.91 -2.72 -10.49
CA GLY A 125 8.44 -1.90 -9.37
C GLY A 125 7.77 -2.70 -8.24
N SER A 126 7.84 -4.03 -8.26
CA SER A 126 7.32 -4.85 -7.16
C SER A 126 8.37 -5.02 -6.07
N PRO A 127 8.01 -4.87 -4.78
CA PRO A 127 8.91 -5.22 -3.70
C PRO A 127 9.11 -6.74 -3.67
N GLY A 128 10.34 -7.19 -3.67
CA GLY A 128 10.70 -8.60 -3.68
C GLY A 128 11.90 -8.89 -2.79
N GLY A 129 11.90 -10.07 -2.17
CA GLY A 129 13.02 -10.51 -1.36
C GLY A 129 13.01 -9.99 0.10
N PRO A 130 13.98 -10.45 0.90
CA PRO A 130 14.19 -9.95 2.25
C PRO A 130 14.63 -8.49 2.24
N PRO A 131 14.56 -7.77 3.37
CA PRO A 131 15.18 -6.46 3.50
C PRO A 131 16.68 -6.58 3.20
N SER A 132 17.21 -5.59 2.48
CA SER A 132 18.63 -5.61 2.08
C SER A 132 19.58 -5.55 3.29
N ALA A 133 19.13 -4.98 4.40
CA ALA A 133 19.75 -4.95 5.73
C ALA A 133 18.70 -4.48 6.75
N PRO A 134 18.90 -4.71 8.08
CA PRO A 134 18.00 -4.21 9.11
C PRO A 134 17.78 -2.67 9.06
N ASP A 135 18.80 -1.93 8.62
CA ASP A 135 18.78 -0.48 8.49
C ASP A 135 18.73 -0.02 7.01
N ALA A 136 18.22 -0.87 6.11
CA ALA A 136 18.10 -0.51 4.71
C ALA A 136 17.24 0.75 4.53
N PRO A 137 17.67 1.72 3.70
CA PRO A 137 16.91 2.94 3.49
C PRO A 137 15.55 2.62 2.85
N ILE A 138 14.54 3.39 3.24
CA ILE A 138 13.22 3.30 2.60
C ILE A 138 13.30 3.89 1.21
N VAL A 139 12.89 3.13 0.23
CA VAL A 139 12.79 3.50 -1.17
C VAL A 139 11.33 3.76 -1.52
N VAL A 140 11.07 4.87 -2.21
CA VAL A 140 9.73 5.22 -2.69
C VAL A 140 9.66 4.92 -4.19
N TYR A 141 8.58 4.26 -4.60
CA TYR A 141 8.31 3.94 -6.00
C TYR A 141 6.83 4.15 -6.31
N GLY A 142 6.47 4.24 -7.58
CA GLY A 142 5.05 4.38 -7.89
C GLY A 142 4.77 4.62 -9.36
N SER A 143 3.50 4.55 -9.68
CA SER A 143 3.00 4.86 -11.01
C SER A 143 1.60 5.46 -10.93
N GLY A 144 1.28 6.29 -11.90
CA GLY A 144 -0.05 6.86 -12.05
C GLY A 144 -0.40 7.01 -13.51
N SER A 145 -1.69 6.98 -13.79
CA SER A 145 -2.21 7.26 -15.11
C SER A 145 -3.48 8.09 -15.02
N ALA A 146 -3.67 8.95 -16.00
CA ALA A 146 -4.89 9.73 -16.16
C ALA A 146 -5.37 9.63 -17.61
N THR A 147 -6.66 9.49 -17.79
CA THR A 147 -7.31 9.45 -19.10
C THR A 147 -8.40 10.51 -19.15
N VAL A 148 -8.38 11.30 -20.21
CA VAL A 148 -9.41 12.29 -20.53
C VAL A 148 -10.15 11.82 -21.77
N ARG A 149 -11.46 11.69 -21.68
CA ARG A 149 -12.32 11.38 -22.82
C ARG A 149 -13.17 12.60 -23.15
N ILE A 150 -12.72 13.40 -24.11
CA ILE A 150 -13.39 14.66 -24.51
C ILE A 150 -14.63 14.36 -25.37
N ALA A 151 -14.53 13.35 -26.21
CA ALA A 151 -15.62 12.85 -27.05
C ALA A 151 -15.45 11.34 -27.25
N PRO A 152 -16.48 10.61 -27.76
CA PRO A 152 -16.32 9.19 -28.07
C PRO A 152 -15.15 8.87 -29.02
N TRP A 153 -14.74 9.86 -29.79
CA TRP A 153 -13.69 9.76 -30.81
C TRP A 153 -12.38 10.48 -30.42
N LEU A 154 -12.30 11.13 -29.26
CA LEU A 154 -11.08 11.81 -28.80
C LEU A 154 -10.79 11.44 -27.35
N GLN A 155 -9.73 10.71 -27.15
CA GLN A 155 -9.23 10.29 -25.86
C GLN A 155 -7.75 10.65 -25.75
N GLY A 156 -7.36 11.23 -24.62
CA GLY A 156 -5.97 11.43 -24.26
C GLY A 156 -5.63 10.64 -22.99
N SER A 157 -4.41 10.16 -22.90
CA SER A 157 -3.87 9.53 -21.70
C SER A 157 -2.51 10.10 -21.36
N ALA A 158 -2.22 10.16 -20.06
CA ALA A 158 -0.91 10.49 -19.52
C ALA A 158 -0.55 9.48 -18.44
N GLY A 159 0.71 9.09 -18.40
CA GLY A 159 1.28 8.20 -17.40
C GLY A 159 2.47 8.84 -16.71
N LEU A 160 2.64 8.50 -15.44
CA LEU A 160 3.75 8.90 -14.60
C LEU A 160 4.30 7.65 -13.92
N ARG A 161 5.61 7.49 -13.89
CA ARG A 161 6.27 6.42 -13.14
C ARG A 161 7.46 6.98 -12.39
N VAL A 162 7.58 6.64 -11.12
CA VAL A 162 8.75 6.86 -10.28
C VAL A 162 9.38 5.50 -10.01
N ALA A 163 10.57 5.28 -10.50
CA ALA A 163 11.33 4.08 -10.25
C ALA A 163 12.03 4.15 -8.87
N PRO A 164 12.45 3.00 -8.29
CA PRO A 164 13.08 2.96 -6.98
C PRO A 164 14.40 3.74 -6.88
N ASP A 165 15.09 3.93 -7.99
CA ASP A 165 16.30 4.75 -8.12
C ASP A 165 16.01 6.26 -8.21
N GLY A 166 14.73 6.65 -8.17
CA GLY A 166 14.27 8.02 -8.29
C GLY A 166 14.08 8.49 -9.74
N GLU A 167 14.29 7.61 -10.73
CA GLU A 167 14.04 7.97 -12.13
C GLU A 167 12.55 8.25 -12.36
N LEU A 168 12.27 9.39 -12.97
CA LEU A 168 10.93 9.85 -13.31
C LEU A 168 10.68 9.67 -14.80
N THR A 169 9.72 8.82 -15.15
CA THR A 169 9.27 8.64 -16.53
C THR A 169 7.87 9.22 -16.72
N VAL A 170 7.70 10.05 -17.73
CA VAL A 170 6.40 10.62 -18.13
C VAL A 170 6.08 10.14 -19.53
N SER A 171 4.85 9.66 -19.74
CA SER A 171 4.33 9.24 -21.03
C SER A 171 3.00 9.93 -21.33
N GLY A 172 2.69 10.09 -22.61
CA GLY A 172 1.41 10.65 -23.02
C GLY A 172 1.03 10.15 -24.40
N GLU A 173 -0.27 9.94 -24.61
CA GLU A 173 -0.83 9.46 -25.86
C GLU A 173 -2.14 10.18 -26.16
N ILE A 174 -2.37 10.48 -27.42
CA ILE A 174 -3.66 10.98 -27.92
C ILE A 174 -4.16 10.00 -28.99
N ALA A 175 -5.29 9.37 -28.68
CA ALA A 175 -5.96 8.47 -29.62
C ALA A 175 -7.00 9.26 -30.43
N LEU A 176 -6.85 9.21 -31.75
CA LEU A 176 -7.78 9.77 -32.74
C LEU A 176 -8.46 8.61 -33.49
N PRO A 177 -9.72 8.80 -33.95
CA PRO A 177 -10.38 7.76 -34.72
C PRO A 177 -9.70 7.60 -36.09
N ALA A 178 -9.75 6.39 -36.63
CA ALA A 178 -9.17 6.07 -37.93
C ALA A 178 -9.67 6.95 -39.09
N SER A 179 -10.88 7.50 -38.97
CA SER A 179 -11.45 8.46 -39.95
C SER A 179 -10.74 9.82 -39.96
N LEU A 180 -9.90 10.12 -38.97
CA LEU A 180 -9.09 11.34 -38.87
C LEU A 180 -7.59 11.04 -39.07
N GLU A 181 -7.24 9.94 -39.72
CA GLU A 181 -5.86 9.56 -40.05
C GLU A 181 -5.05 10.63 -40.79
N ILE A 182 -5.72 11.62 -41.39
CA ILE A 182 -5.08 12.79 -42.01
C ILE A 182 -4.21 13.55 -41.00
N PHE A 183 -4.55 13.51 -39.72
CA PHE A 183 -3.80 14.15 -38.65
C PHE A 183 -2.82 13.22 -37.92
N SER A 184 -2.85 11.92 -38.16
CA SER A 184 -1.94 10.94 -37.54
C SER A 184 -0.48 11.06 -38.04
N ARG A 185 -0.23 11.86 -39.06
CA ARG A 185 1.12 12.17 -39.60
C ARG A 185 1.74 13.45 -39.02
N LEU A 186 1.13 14.08 -38.06
CA LEU A 186 1.83 15.09 -37.26
C LEU A 186 2.84 14.37 -36.36
N GLU A 187 4.05 14.17 -36.88
CA GLU A 187 5.18 13.78 -36.08
C GLU A 187 5.31 14.83 -34.96
N TYR A 188 5.08 14.38 -33.75
CA TYR A 188 5.23 15.20 -32.57
C TYR A 188 6.72 15.46 -32.36
N ASP A 189 7.22 16.57 -32.86
CA ASP A 189 8.60 16.99 -32.65
C ASP A 189 8.76 17.42 -31.19
N LYS A 190 9.52 16.64 -30.42
CA LYS A 190 9.88 16.92 -29.02
C LYS A 190 10.43 18.34 -28.80
N ARG A 191 10.90 19.03 -29.86
CA ARG A 191 11.43 20.40 -29.83
C ARG A 191 10.36 21.46 -29.59
N LEU A 192 9.09 21.17 -29.86
CA LEU A 192 8.01 22.15 -29.71
C LEU A 192 7.66 22.48 -28.26
N PHE A 193 8.05 21.68 -27.30
CA PHE A 193 7.75 21.89 -25.88
C PHE A 193 8.96 22.22 -25.00
N GLY A 194 10.14 22.44 -25.57
CA GLY A 194 11.31 22.93 -24.82
C GLY A 194 11.82 21.95 -23.74
N MET A 195 11.43 20.69 -23.78
CA MET A 195 11.93 19.67 -22.88
C MET A 195 13.22 19.08 -23.48
N SER A 196 14.32 19.76 -23.26
CA SER A 196 15.65 19.18 -23.40
C SER A 196 15.99 18.46 -22.10
N THR A 197 16.24 17.19 -22.20
CA THR A 197 16.94 16.43 -21.16
C THR A 197 18.39 16.88 -21.10
#